data_a5fd52ba9cafc7b3b3b5a3a498b2402a
#
_entry.id   a5fd52ba9cafc7b3b3b5a3a498b2402a
#
_cell.length_a   1.000
_cell.length_b   1.000
_cell.length_c   1.000
_cell.angle_alpha   90.00
_cell.angle_beta   90.00
_cell.angle_gamma   90.00
#
_symmetry.space_group_name_H-M   'P 1'
#
loop_
_entity.id
_entity.type
_entity.pdbx_description
1 polymer ?
#
loop_
_entity_poly.entity_id
_entity_poly.type
_entity_poly.pdbx_seq_one_letter_code
_entity_poly.pdbx_strand_id
1 'polypeptide(L)'
;MNTIFDILPQENRETLHKKDQPDWTVPMLATLTDKRFSKENWIYERKLDGERCLAFKKGQEVRLMSRNRKKKNHQYPEIEKGLKGQEHDFIIDGEIVAFDGNVTSFSKLQPRMHSKDPDMEVEVFYYVFDIIYLNGHDLSSLSLKNRKTLLKKAVHFRHDNIR
;
A
#
# COMPACT_ATOMS: atom_id res chain seq x y z
N MET A 1 22.82 16.53 3.93
CA MET A 1 21.41 16.67 3.52
C MET A 1 20.60 15.67 4.35
N ASN A 2 19.56 16.16 5.02
CA ASN A 2 18.67 15.25 5.75
C ASN A 2 17.88 14.39 4.76
N THR A 3 17.85 13.10 5.02
CA THR A 3 17.09 12.13 4.22
C THR A 3 15.78 11.75 4.92
N ILE A 4 14.82 11.21 4.17
CA ILE A 4 13.57 10.71 4.77
C ILE A 4 13.82 9.63 5.83
N PHE A 5 14.98 8.96 5.77
CA PHE A 5 15.35 7.89 6.70
C PHE A 5 15.87 8.41 8.06
N ASP A 6 16.17 9.71 8.19
CA ASP A 6 16.69 10.29 9.45
C ASP A 6 15.67 10.25 10.59
N ILE A 7 14.40 9.97 10.30
CA ILE A 7 13.36 9.72 11.31
C ILE A 7 13.48 8.35 11.98
N LEU A 8 14.29 7.45 11.42
CA LEU A 8 14.55 6.14 12.01
C LEU A 8 15.69 6.19 13.03
N PRO A 9 15.66 5.30 14.04
CA PRO A 9 16.83 5.08 14.90
C PRO A 9 18.08 4.73 14.06
N GLN A 10 19.26 5.12 14.52
CA GLN A 10 20.51 4.91 13.79
C GLN A 10 20.74 3.43 13.44
N GLU A 11 20.54 2.54 14.40
CA GLU A 11 20.64 1.09 14.23
C GLU A 11 19.80 0.56 13.06
N ASN A 12 18.59 1.11 12.88
CA ASN A 12 17.71 0.70 11.78
C ASN A 12 18.13 1.28 10.43
N ARG A 13 18.77 2.47 10.41
CA ARG A 13 19.33 3.04 9.18
C ARG A 13 20.50 2.23 8.65
N GLU A 14 21.33 1.71 9.55
CA GLU A 14 22.50 0.88 9.23
C GLU A 14 22.10 -0.49 8.62
N THR A 15 20.88 -0.96 8.90
CA THR A 15 20.34 -2.21 8.31
C THR A 15 19.65 -2.02 6.97
N LEU A 16 19.50 -0.78 6.49
CA LEU A 16 18.87 -0.51 5.20
C LEU A 16 19.77 -0.96 4.06
N HIS A 17 19.26 -1.83 3.22
CA HIS A 17 19.95 -2.29 2.03
C HIS A 17 19.54 -1.48 0.81
N LYS A 18 20.52 -0.88 0.12
CA LYS A 18 20.32 -0.30 -1.20
C LYS A 18 19.97 -1.42 -2.19
N LYS A 19 18.90 -1.20 -2.95
CA LYS A 19 18.40 -2.17 -3.91
C LYS A 19 17.60 -1.44 -4.98
N ASP A 20 17.74 -1.83 -6.21
CA ASP A 20 16.85 -1.37 -7.26
C ASP A 20 15.41 -1.80 -6.98
N GLN A 21 14.45 -0.95 -7.38
CA GLN A 21 13.05 -1.29 -7.22
C GLN A 21 12.73 -2.56 -8.04
N PRO A 22 12.30 -3.64 -7.40
CA PRO A 22 11.97 -4.86 -8.12
C PRO A 22 10.70 -4.68 -8.95
N ASP A 23 10.61 -5.42 -10.07
CA ASP A 23 9.39 -5.46 -10.88
C ASP A 23 8.22 -6.09 -10.16
N TRP A 24 8.50 -6.97 -9.22
CA TRP A 24 7.52 -7.63 -8.38
C TRP A 24 8.11 -7.98 -7.00
N THR A 25 7.26 -7.88 -5.99
CA THR A 25 7.52 -8.41 -4.64
C THR A 25 6.26 -9.06 -4.08
N VAL A 26 6.44 -10.02 -3.20
CA VAL A 26 5.33 -10.66 -2.49
C VAL A 26 4.88 -9.74 -1.36
N PRO A 27 3.56 -9.46 -1.22
CA PRO A 27 3.05 -8.72 -0.07
C PRO A 27 3.31 -9.51 1.22
N MET A 28 3.48 -8.82 2.35
CA MET A 28 3.58 -9.47 3.65
C MET A 28 2.21 -10.03 4.05
N LEU A 29 2.11 -11.37 4.06
CA LEU A 29 0.87 -12.05 4.38
C LEU A 29 0.78 -12.34 5.88
N ALA A 30 -0.41 -12.10 6.46
CA ALA A 30 -0.71 -12.51 7.81
C ALA A 30 -0.82 -14.04 7.91
N THR A 31 -0.37 -14.59 9.05
CA THR A 31 -0.60 -16.00 9.38
C THR A 31 -1.95 -16.12 10.07
N LEU A 32 -2.81 -16.99 9.56
CA LEU A 32 -4.10 -17.28 10.17
C LEU A 32 -3.90 -17.95 11.53
N THR A 33 -4.65 -17.52 12.52
CA THR A 33 -4.67 -18.13 13.86
C THR A 33 -6.07 -18.10 14.44
N ASP A 34 -6.46 -19.18 15.13
CA ASP A 34 -7.70 -19.26 15.88
C ASP A 34 -7.56 -18.71 17.30
N LYS A 35 -6.32 -18.41 17.72
CA LYS A 35 -6.05 -17.86 19.06
C LYS A 35 -6.37 -16.37 19.08
N ARG A 36 -7.36 -16.00 19.87
CA ARG A 36 -7.60 -14.59 20.22
C ARG A 36 -6.54 -14.15 21.22
N PHE A 37 -5.89 -13.04 20.94
CA PHE A 37 -4.88 -12.47 21.85
C PHE A 37 -4.92 -10.95 21.81
N SER A 38 -4.53 -10.34 22.91
CA SER A 38 -4.19 -8.92 23.00
C SER A 38 -2.87 -8.85 23.75
N LYS A 39 -1.84 -8.31 23.11
CA LYS A 39 -0.48 -8.26 23.67
C LYS A 39 0.10 -6.87 23.45
N GLU A 40 0.91 -6.43 24.40
CA GLU A 40 1.74 -5.25 24.23
C GLU A 40 2.67 -5.38 23.02
N ASN A 41 3.00 -4.27 22.40
CA ASN A 41 3.87 -4.19 21.21
C ASN A 41 3.29 -4.84 19.94
N TRP A 42 2.00 -5.16 19.90
CA TRP A 42 1.30 -5.55 18.69
C TRP A 42 0.50 -4.38 18.12
N ILE A 43 0.47 -4.27 16.78
CA ILE A 43 -0.36 -3.32 16.06
C ILE A 43 -1.58 -4.09 15.56
N TYR A 44 -2.77 -3.63 15.95
CA TYR A 44 -4.04 -4.20 15.51
C TYR A 44 -4.64 -3.30 14.44
N GLU A 45 -4.99 -3.89 13.32
CA GLU A 45 -5.54 -3.18 12.18
C GLU A 45 -6.91 -3.72 11.82
N ARG A 46 -7.76 -2.83 11.29
CA ARG A 46 -9.06 -3.24 10.78
C ARG A 46 -8.86 -4.18 9.59
N LYS A 47 -9.57 -5.31 9.59
CA LYS A 47 -9.65 -6.17 8.41
C LYS A 47 -10.59 -5.51 7.40
N LEU A 48 -10.03 -5.02 6.34
CA LEU A 48 -10.77 -4.47 5.21
C LEU A 48 -11.26 -5.61 4.31
N ASP A 49 -12.40 -5.39 3.66
CA ASP A 49 -13.00 -6.34 2.73
C ASP A 49 -12.92 -5.76 1.31
N GLY A 50 -11.89 -6.13 0.57
CA GLY A 50 -11.60 -5.57 -0.74
C GLY A 50 -10.65 -6.40 -1.58
N GLU A 51 -9.90 -5.75 -2.47
CA GLU A 51 -8.86 -6.36 -3.30
C GLU A 51 -7.48 -5.88 -2.86
N ARG A 52 -6.63 -6.81 -2.40
CA ARG A 52 -5.22 -6.49 -2.08
C ARG A 52 -4.49 -5.99 -3.30
N CYS A 53 -3.84 -4.85 -3.16
CA CYS A 53 -3.11 -4.20 -4.22
C CYS A 53 -1.75 -3.70 -3.74
N LEU A 54 -0.71 -4.02 -4.50
CA LEU A 54 0.60 -3.39 -4.40
C LEU A 54 0.69 -2.26 -5.43
N ALA A 55 1.12 -1.09 -5.00
CA ALA A 55 1.40 0.02 -5.91
C ALA A 55 2.91 0.26 -5.99
N PHE A 56 3.42 0.16 -7.21
CA PHE A 56 4.81 0.42 -7.57
C PHE A 56 4.88 1.79 -8.22
N LYS A 57 5.60 2.73 -7.63
CA LYS A 57 5.83 4.05 -8.20
C LYS A 57 7.32 4.27 -8.45
N LYS A 58 7.67 4.66 -9.67
CA LYS A 58 9.02 5.07 -10.06
C LYS A 58 8.92 6.28 -11.00
N GLY A 59 9.43 7.41 -10.56
CA GLY A 59 9.24 8.68 -11.26
C GLY A 59 7.76 8.98 -11.48
N GLN A 60 7.33 9.11 -12.72
CA GLN A 60 5.93 9.35 -13.10
C GLN A 60 5.15 8.06 -13.40
N GLU A 61 5.82 6.92 -13.39
CA GLU A 61 5.16 5.64 -13.64
C GLU A 61 4.56 5.08 -12.35
N VAL A 62 3.30 4.64 -12.42
CA VAL A 62 2.61 3.93 -11.34
C VAL A 62 2.03 2.64 -11.92
N ARG A 63 2.32 1.52 -11.26
CA ARG A 63 1.78 0.20 -11.59
C ARG A 63 1.01 -0.33 -10.40
N LEU A 64 -0.27 -0.56 -10.59
CA LEU A 64 -1.15 -1.22 -9.61
C LEU A 64 -1.19 -2.71 -9.92
N MET A 65 -0.86 -3.55 -8.94
CA MET A 65 -0.76 -4.98 -9.11
C MET A 65 -1.54 -5.72 -8.02
N SER A 66 -2.42 -6.63 -8.43
CA SER A 66 -3.07 -7.51 -7.45
C SER A 66 -2.08 -8.52 -6.87
N ARG A 67 -2.46 -9.17 -5.75
CA ARG A 67 -1.70 -10.26 -5.13
C ARG A 67 -1.25 -11.34 -6.13
N ASN A 68 -2.03 -11.57 -7.19
CA ASN A 68 -1.77 -12.58 -8.21
C ASN A 68 -1.04 -12.00 -9.44
N ARG A 69 -0.33 -10.89 -9.29
CA ARG A 69 0.44 -10.21 -10.35
C ARG A 69 -0.39 -9.73 -11.54
N LYS A 70 -1.69 -9.50 -11.37
CA LYS A 70 -2.54 -8.93 -12.42
C LYS A 70 -2.48 -7.42 -12.36
N LYS A 71 -2.25 -6.78 -13.49
CA LYS A 71 -2.27 -5.32 -13.64
C LYS A 71 -3.67 -4.78 -13.41
N LYS A 72 -3.80 -3.70 -12.63
CA LYS A 72 -5.07 -3.14 -12.16
C LYS A 72 -5.26 -1.65 -12.48
N ASN A 73 -4.32 -1.05 -13.20
CA ASN A 73 -4.41 0.38 -13.56
C ASN A 73 -5.70 0.73 -14.31
N HIS A 74 -6.15 -0.16 -15.21
CA HIS A 74 -7.36 0.07 -15.99
C HIS A 74 -8.62 0.10 -15.10
N GLN A 75 -8.68 -0.74 -14.06
CA GLN A 75 -9.80 -0.78 -13.14
C GLN A 75 -9.81 0.39 -12.14
N TYR A 76 -8.64 0.98 -11.84
CA TYR A 76 -8.50 1.98 -10.78
C TYR A 76 -7.65 3.19 -11.23
N PRO A 77 -8.04 3.89 -12.32
CA PRO A 77 -7.28 5.01 -12.85
C PRO A 77 -7.19 6.20 -11.89
N GLU A 78 -8.19 6.40 -11.02
CA GLU A 78 -8.20 7.43 -9.99
C GLU A 78 -7.14 7.21 -8.93
N ILE A 79 -6.88 5.95 -8.55
CA ILE A 79 -5.81 5.59 -7.60
C ILE A 79 -4.44 5.79 -8.25
N GLU A 80 -4.27 5.35 -9.50
CA GLU A 80 -3.05 5.62 -10.28
C GLU A 80 -2.74 7.12 -10.32
N LYS A 81 -3.75 7.94 -10.65
CA LYS A 81 -3.63 9.41 -10.71
C LYS A 81 -3.21 9.99 -9.36
N GLY A 82 -3.82 9.54 -8.25
CA GLY A 82 -3.51 10.00 -6.90
C GLY A 82 -2.09 9.65 -6.45
N LEU A 83 -1.56 8.51 -6.90
CA LEU A 83 -0.20 8.09 -6.57
C LEU A 83 0.86 8.73 -7.48
N LYS A 84 0.52 9.08 -8.71
CA LYS A 84 1.44 9.65 -9.69
C LYS A 84 2.04 10.97 -9.24
N GLY A 85 1.28 11.79 -8.52
CA GLY A 85 1.70 13.08 -7.98
C GLY A 85 2.57 13.02 -6.71
N GLN A 86 2.87 11.83 -6.19
CA GLN A 86 3.69 11.67 -5.00
C GLN A 86 5.17 11.96 -5.30
N GLU A 87 5.90 12.47 -4.28
CA GLU A 87 7.29 12.89 -4.43
C GLU A 87 8.26 11.70 -4.54
N HIS A 88 8.03 10.65 -3.74
CA HIS A 88 8.98 9.55 -3.56
C HIS A 88 8.70 8.36 -4.49
N ASP A 89 9.76 7.61 -4.81
CA ASP A 89 9.65 6.29 -5.41
C ASP A 89 9.42 5.23 -4.34
N PHE A 90 8.40 4.40 -4.50
CA PHE A 90 8.02 3.44 -3.47
C PHE A 90 7.35 2.17 -4.02
N ILE A 91 7.30 1.15 -3.17
CA ILE A 91 6.34 0.05 -3.25
C ILE A 91 5.53 0.08 -1.97
N ILE A 92 4.25 0.34 -2.09
CA ILE A 92 3.29 0.35 -0.97
C ILE A 92 2.29 -0.79 -1.12
N ASP A 93 1.78 -1.23 0.01
CA ASP A 93 0.83 -2.33 0.12
C ASP A 93 -0.44 -1.85 0.79
N GLY A 94 -1.57 -2.24 0.24
CA GLY A 94 -2.87 -1.77 0.72
C GLY A 94 -4.02 -2.63 0.21
N GLU A 95 -5.22 -2.21 0.58
CA GLU A 95 -6.47 -2.80 0.14
C GLU A 95 -7.30 -1.77 -0.62
N ILE A 96 -7.73 -2.11 -1.83
CA ILE A 96 -8.71 -1.31 -2.56
C ILE A 96 -10.09 -1.77 -2.13
N VAL A 97 -10.92 -0.83 -1.69
CA VAL A 97 -12.24 -1.11 -1.14
C VAL A 97 -13.30 -0.21 -1.77
N ALA A 98 -14.54 -0.70 -1.78
CA ALA A 98 -15.76 0.09 -1.94
C ALA A 98 -16.58 -0.01 -0.65
N PHE A 99 -17.49 0.93 -0.45
CA PHE A 99 -18.34 0.97 0.74
C PHE A 99 -19.80 0.62 0.43
N ASP A 100 -20.41 -0.09 1.37
CA ASP A 100 -21.85 -0.20 1.48
C ASP A 100 -22.26 0.47 2.80
N GLY A 101 -22.80 1.68 2.71
CA GLY A 101 -22.92 2.57 3.86
C GLY A 101 -21.55 2.86 4.50
N ASN A 102 -21.37 2.45 5.77
CA ASN A 102 -20.14 2.73 6.54
C ASN A 102 -19.17 1.52 6.64
N VAL A 103 -19.46 0.42 5.92
CA VAL A 103 -18.63 -0.78 5.96
C VAL A 103 -18.01 -1.07 4.59
N THR A 104 -16.80 -1.61 4.59
CA THR A 104 -16.17 -2.07 3.35
C THR A 104 -16.89 -3.32 2.86
N SER A 105 -17.12 -3.41 1.54
CA SER A 105 -17.89 -4.47 0.93
C SER A 105 -17.24 -4.97 -0.36
N PHE A 106 -16.77 -6.21 -0.34
CA PHE A 106 -16.25 -6.87 -1.53
C PHE A 106 -17.30 -7.00 -2.63
N SER A 107 -18.56 -7.26 -2.27
CA SER A 107 -19.65 -7.38 -3.26
C SER A 107 -19.91 -6.07 -4.01
N LYS A 108 -19.73 -4.91 -3.36
CA LYS A 108 -19.80 -3.60 -4.01
C LYS A 108 -18.59 -3.33 -4.91
N LEU A 109 -17.41 -3.83 -4.53
CA LEU A 109 -16.19 -3.69 -5.31
C LEU A 109 -16.16 -4.63 -6.53
N GLN A 110 -16.72 -5.83 -6.43
CA GLN A 110 -16.61 -6.90 -7.40
C GLN A 110 -16.95 -6.49 -8.85
N PRO A 111 -18.02 -5.72 -9.13
CA PRO A 111 -18.30 -5.24 -10.49
C PRO A 111 -17.12 -4.45 -11.07
N ARG A 112 -16.51 -3.57 -10.26
CA ARG A 112 -15.35 -2.75 -10.68
C ARG A 112 -14.12 -3.59 -10.99
N MET A 113 -13.85 -4.62 -10.20
CA MET A 113 -12.69 -5.51 -10.38
C MET A 113 -12.69 -6.23 -11.74
N HIS A 114 -13.86 -6.49 -12.30
CA HIS A 114 -14.07 -7.23 -13.54
C HIS A 114 -14.49 -6.35 -14.72
N SER A 115 -14.73 -5.05 -14.46
CA SER A 115 -15.15 -4.13 -15.49
C SER A 115 -14.05 -3.90 -16.54
N LYS A 116 -14.50 -3.80 -17.79
CA LYS A 116 -13.71 -3.24 -18.89
C LYS A 116 -14.00 -1.75 -19.10
N ASP A 117 -14.98 -1.21 -18.35
CA ASP A 117 -15.36 0.18 -18.35
C ASP A 117 -14.66 0.91 -17.20
N PRO A 118 -13.72 1.82 -17.47
CA PRO A 118 -13.03 2.58 -16.45
C PRO A 118 -13.94 3.63 -15.77
N ASP A 119 -15.04 4.01 -16.41
CA ASP A 119 -15.98 5.02 -15.93
C ASP A 119 -17.13 4.43 -15.10
N MET A 120 -17.04 3.14 -14.73
CA MET A 120 -18.04 2.51 -13.88
C MET A 120 -18.17 3.25 -12.54
N GLU A 121 -19.40 3.68 -12.22
CA GLU A 121 -19.78 4.44 -11.04
C GLU A 121 -19.72 3.60 -9.74
N VAL A 122 -18.54 3.15 -9.38
CA VAL A 122 -18.25 2.55 -8.06
C VAL A 122 -17.10 3.31 -7.44
N GLU A 123 -17.39 4.14 -6.45
CA GLU A 123 -16.36 4.86 -5.72
C GLU A 123 -15.45 3.89 -4.97
N VAL A 124 -14.14 4.02 -5.17
CA VAL A 124 -13.14 3.15 -4.56
C VAL A 124 -12.09 3.95 -3.80
N PHE A 125 -11.56 3.33 -2.76
CA PHE A 125 -10.52 3.90 -1.90
C PHE A 125 -9.39 2.91 -1.73
N TYR A 126 -8.15 3.40 -1.76
CA TYR A 126 -6.97 2.63 -1.51
C TYR A 126 -6.45 2.88 -0.10
N TYR A 127 -6.69 1.94 0.80
CA TYR A 127 -6.20 1.97 2.18
C TYR A 127 -4.81 1.37 2.24
N VAL A 128 -3.82 2.26 2.38
CA VAL A 128 -2.41 1.88 2.43
C VAL A 128 -2.02 1.59 3.87
N PHE A 129 -1.48 0.42 4.12
CA PHE A 129 -1.11 0.01 5.47
C PHE A 129 0.36 -0.42 5.62
N ASP A 130 1.10 -0.59 4.54
CA ASP A 130 2.53 -0.92 4.61
C ASP A 130 3.33 -0.28 3.48
N ILE A 131 4.64 -0.15 3.69
CA ILE A 131 5.61 0.28 2.69
C ILE A 131 6.79 -0.70 2.69
N ILE A 132 7.12 -1.24 1.52
CA ILE A 132 8.10 -2.32 1.37
C ILE A 132 9.41 -1.80 0.77
N TYR A 133 9.33 -0.74 -0.03
CA TYR A 133 10.45 -0.12 -0.72
C TYR A 133 10.29 1.39 -0.72
N LEU A 134 11.41 2.12 -0.57
CA LEU A 134 11.43 3.59 -0.60
C LEU A 134 12.79 4.08 -1.11
N ASN A 135 12.77 4.92 -2.17
CA ASN A 135 13.92 5.68 -2.67
C ASN A 135 15.23 4.86 -2.73
N GLY A 136 15.22 3.71 -3.38
CA GLY A 136 16.42 2.88 -3.56
C GLY A 136 16.74 1.95 -2.38
N HIS A 137 15.81 1.75 -1.44
CA HIS A 137 16.05 0.91 -0.26
C HIS A 137 14.93 -0.11 -0.05
N ASP A 138 15.31 -1.36 0.19
CA ASP A 138 14.43 -2.43 0.63
C ASP A 138 14.14 -2.24 2.13
N LEU A 139 12.88 -2.16 2.50
CA LEU A 139 12.43 -1.94 3.89
C LEU A 139 11.97 -3.21 4.58
N SER A 140 12.04 -4.37 3.92
CA SER A 140 11.48 -5.63 4.44
C SER A 140 12.13 -6.10 5.74
N SER A 141 13.38 -5.70 6.01
CA SER A 141 14.10 -5.98 7.26
C SER A 141 13.65 -5.13 8.44
N LEU A 142 12.98 -4.00 8.19
CA LEU A 142 12.50 -3.12 9.25
C LEU A 142 11.27 -3.69 9.97
N SER A 143 11.11 -3.33 11.24
CA SER A 143 9.87 -3.61 11.96
C SER A 143 8.68 -2.90 11.30
N LEU A 144 7.47 -3.47 11.44
CA LEU A 144 6.24 -2.84 10.93
C LEU A 144 6.06 -1.41 11.46
N LYS A 145 6.39 -1.17 12.72
CA LYS A 145 6.33 0.17 13.34
C LYS A 145 7.18 1.19 12.56
N ASN A 146 8.42 0.82 12.23
CA ASN A 146 9.34 1.69 11.48
C ASN A 146 8.85 1.90 10.05
N ARG A 147 8.36 0.87 9.37
CA ARG A 147 7.78 1.01 8.03
C ARG A 147 6.55 1.93 8.04
N LYS A 148 5.66 1.81 9.03
CA LYS A 148 4.51 2.74 9.19
C LYS A 148 4.94 4.18 9.46
N THR A 149 6.03 4.38 10.19
CA THR A 149 6.59 5.72 10.39
C THR A 149 7.09 6.33 9.09
N LEU A 150 7.80 5.54 8.27
CA LEU A 150 8.23 5.96 6.92
C LEU A 150 7.03 6.19 5.99
N LEU A 151 6.04 5.30 5.99
CA LEU A 151 4.84 5.42 5.17
C LEU A 151 4.13 6.76 5.37
N LYS A 152 3.92 7.16 6.63
CA LYS A 152 3.28 8.44 6.98
C LYS A 152 4.06 9.66 6.50
N LYS A 153 5.36 9.54 6.29
CA LYS A 153 6.22 10.61 5.76
C LYS A 153 6.34 10.59 4.24
N ALA A 154 6.39 9.40 3.65
CA ALA A 154 6.63 9.20 2.24
C ALA A 154 5.39 9.37 1.36
N VAL A 155 4.20 9.10 1.91
CA VAL A 155 2.93 9.15 1.16
C VAL A 155 2.06 10.27 1.69
N HIS A 156 1.66 11.16 0.79
CA HIS A 156 0.69 12.22 1.11
C HIS A 156 -0.72 11.73 0.89
N PHE A 157 -1.46 11.55 1.97
CA PHE A 157 -2.87 11.12 1.97
C PHE A 157 -3.84 12.28 1.72
N ARG A 158 -3.52 13.15 0.75
CA ARG A 158 -4.34 14.31 0.40
C ARG A 158 -5.27 14.09 -0.79
N HIS A 159 -5.12 12.97 -1.47
CA HIS A 159 -5.98 12.60 -2.58
C HIS A 159 -7.21 11.86 -2.05
N ASP A 160 -8.40 12.22 -2.57
CA ASP A 160 -9.67 11.71 -2.03
C ASP A 160 -9.80 10.19 -2.03
N ASN A 161 -9.07 9.50 -2.89
CA ASN A 161 -9.11 8.03 -2.98
C ASN A 161 -7.93 7.31 -2.28
N ILE A 162 -6.96 8.03 -1.67
CA ILE A 162 -5.81 7.44 -0.97
C ILE A 162 -5.96 7.67 0.54
N ARG A 163 -5.98 6.59 1.33
CA ARG A 163 -6.17 6.58 2.78
C ARG A 163 -5.01 5.87 3.50
#